data_b6c59b6082d5483f1532b1d80444ebb4
#
_entry.id   b6c59b6082d5483f1532b1d80444ebb4
#
_cell.length_a   1.000
_cell.length_b   1.000
_cell.length_c   1.000
_cell.angle_alpha   90.00
_cell.angle_beta   90.00
_cell.angle_gamma   90.00
#
_symmetry.space_group_name_H-M   'P 1'
#
loop_
_entity.id
_entity.type
_entity.pdbx_description
1 polymer ?
#
loop_
_entity_poly.entity_id
_entity_poly.type
_entity_poly.pdbx_seq_one_letter_code
_entity_poly.pdbx_strand_id
1 'polypeptide(L)'
;MGEWEHGLEAARKQGIIDQSTHDRLSEMSFEREMSGSKFPMRIALIVLGAILLVSAGFSLFVRVLGEDPSELFVAVILALVALVAEIIARLVSRAKPLKFLAGIIGSFAGVPLGFAVAVLLPGEPDVAVASVGALVAAAWSWLWFRRTKSGVAIAAVVLELATFIAIVGEATNLNSETSGAVLCALGVLAALASIIGRLKPSLPPLVASLIVVGWGCSAQNTYGGDVVAVIGIAISAVLFLIAYRRSEALMSAATAVSTGIWAVVLTAALTEGSLVPLIVAAALGVAMIAWGARLTRK
;
A
#
# COMPACT_ATOMS: atom_id res chain seq x y z
N MET A 1 -16.46 0.71 24.24
CA MET A 1 -17.72 0.27 23.55
C MET A 1 -18.48 1.52 23.21
N GLY A 2 -18.76 1.77 21.92
CA GLY A 2 -19.50 2.93 21.48
C GLY A 2 -21.01 2.75 21.72
N GLU A 3 -21.79 3.83 21.70
CA GLU A 3 -23.26 3.79 21.83
C GLU A 3 -23.92 2.84 20.82
N TRP A 4 -23.32 2.72 19.62
CA TRP A 4 -23.77 1.82 18.57
C TRP A 4 -23.63 0.33 18.94
N GLU A 5 -22.50 -0.06 19.53
CA GLU A 5 -22.27 -1.45 19.98
C GLU A 5 -23.24 -1.84 21.10
N HIS A 6 -23.50 -0.91 22.03
CA HIS A 6 -24.52 -1.11 23.06
C HIS A 6 -25.93 -1.26 22.46
N GLY A 7 -26.25 -0.47 21.43
CA GLY A 7 -27.53 -0.57 20.71
C GLY A 7 -27.68 -1.90 19.98
N LEU A 8 -26.64 -2.36 19.28
CA LEU A 8 -26.64 -3.66 18.60
C LEU A 8 -26.77 -4.84 19.58
N GLU A 9 -26.09 -4.78 20.70
CA GLU A 9 -26.17 -5.83 21.72
C GLU A 9 -27.54 -5.86 22.41
N ALA A 10 -28.15 -4.70 22.65
CA ALA A 10 -29.52 -4.60 23.16
C ALA A 10 -30.52 -5.17 22.15
N ALA A 11 -30.42 -4.83 20.87
CA ALA A 11 -31.30 -5.34 19.81
C ALA A 11 -31.16 -6.89 19.67
N ARG A 12 -29.97 -7.43 19.81
CA ARG A 12 -29.74 -8.88 19.83
C ARG A 12 -30.40 -9.55 21.05
N LYS A 13 -30.20 -8.98 22.26
CA LYS A 13 -30.80 -9.50 23.49
C LYS A 13 -32.34 -9.48 23.46
N GLN A 14 -32.93 -8.52 22.74
CA GLN A 14 -34.37 -8.41 22.52
C GLN A 14 -34.89 -9.28 21.38
N GLY A 15 -34.01 -10.04 20.69
CA GLY A 15 -34.41 -10.89 19.58
C GLY A 15 -34.82 -10.13 18.30
N ILE A 16 -34.54 -8.84 18.20
CA ILE A 16 -34.85 -8.00 17.04
C ILE A 16 -33.91 -8.34 15.87
N ILE A 17 -32.65 -8.70 16.16
CA ILE A 17 -31.66 -9.14 15.19
C ILE A 17 -31.07 -10.49 15.64
N ASP A 18 -30.77 -11.35 14.65
CA ASP A 18 -30.05 -12.60 14.89
C ASP A 18 -28.54 -12.37 15.04
N GLN A 19 -27.82 -13.41 15.49
CA GLN A 19 -26.37 -13.35 15.71
C GLN A 19 -25.63 -13.01 14.40
N SER A 20 -26.08 -13.55 13.27
CA SER A 20 -25.43 -13.34 11.97
C SER A 20 -25.58 -11.87 11.50
N THR A 21 -26.73 -11.29 11.72
CA THR A 21 -27.00 -9.87 11.44
C THR A 21 -26.22 -8.96 12.40
N HIS A 22 -26.16 -9.31 13.69
CA HIS A 22 -25.34 -8.59 14.67
C HIS A 22 -23.89 -8.55 14.24
N ASP A 23 -23.29 -9.69 13.84
CA ASP A 23 -21.89 -9.78 13.47
C ASP A 23 -21.61 -8.97 12.18
N ARG A 24 -22.50 -9.04 11.19
CA ARG A 24 -22.41 -8.21 9.97
C ARG A 24 -22.54 -6.72 10.26
N LEU A 25 -23.46 -6.30 11.12
CA LEU A 25 -23.63 -4.90 11.50
C LEU A 25 -22.47 -4.38 12.35
N SER A 26 -21.88 -5.22 13.20
CA SER A 26 -20.68 -4.86 13.97
C SER A 26 -19.44 -4.72 13.07
N GLU A 27 -19.32 -5.52 12.02
CA GLU A 27 -18.26 -5.33 11.00
C GLU A 27 -18.45 -4.05 10.20
N MET A 28 -19.70 -3.71 9.83
CA MET A 28 -20.00 -2.46 9.12
C MET A 28 -19.78 -1.20 9.97
N SER A 29 -20.01 -1.26 11.29
CA SER A 29 -19.73 -0.13 12.19
C SER A 29 -18.22 0.12 12.33
N PHE A 30 -17.42 -0.93 12.37
CA PHE A 30 -15.97 -0.84 12.39
C PHE A 30 -15.41 -0.22 11.10
N GLU A 31 -15.96 -0.57 9.93
CA GLU A 31 -15.60 0.08 8.66
C GLU A 31 -15.99 1.57 8.63
N ARG A 32 -17.11 1.96 9.23
CA ARG A 32 -17.58 3.36 9.32
C ARG A 32 -16.77 4.18 10.31
N GLU A 33 -16.38 3.63 11.45
CA GLU A 33 -15.49 4.31 12.41
C GLU A 33 -14.09 4.54 11.81
N MET A 34 -13.60 3.62 10.99
CA MET A 34 -12.33 3.79 10.27
C MET A 34 -12.43 4.79 9.10
N SER A 35 -13.60 4.96 8.49
CA SER A 35 -13.78 5.85 7.34
C SER A 35 -14.26 7.26 7.70
N GLY A 36 -14.81 7.48 8.88
CA GLY A 36 -15.51 8.73 9.24
C GLY A 36 -14.98 9.49 10.45
N SER A 37 -14.07 8.94 11.25
CA SER A 37 -13.64 9.58 12.49
C SER A 37 -12.13 9.50 12.64
N LYS A 38 -11.53 10.68 12.82
CA LYS A 38 -10.22 10.93 13.45
C LYS A 38 -9.40 9.65 13.64
N PHE A 39 -8.53 9.35 12.68
CA PHE A 39 -7.53 8.27 12.82
C PHE A 39 -6.98 8.38 14.24
N PRO A 40 -7.29 7.44 15.15
CA PRO A 40 -6.99 7.68 16.56
C PRO A 40 -5.48 7.88 16.67
N MET A 41 -5.07 9.04 17.21
CA MET A 41 -3.66 9.41 17.42
C MET A 41 -2.85 8.24 17.99
N ARG A 42 -3.51 7.41 18.78
CA ARG A 42 -2.99 6.18 19.35
C ARG A 42 -2.55 5.14 18.33
N ILE A 43 -3.32 4.94 17.24
CA ILE A 43 -2.97 4.01 16.17
C ILE A 43 -1.85 4.60 15.32
N ALA A 44 -1.90 5.92 15.03
CA ALA A 44 -0.82 6.61 14.31
C ALA A 44 0.51 6.49 15.05
N LEU A 45 0.52 6.68 16.38
CA LEU A 45 1.72 6.53 17.21
C LEU A 45 2.24 5.09 17.25
N ILE A 46 1.36 4.10 17.32
CA ILE A 46 1.76 2.68 17.29
C ILE A 46 2.39 2.33 15.92
N VAL A 47 1.77 2.77 14.83
CA VAL A 47 2.29 2.53 13.47
C VAL A 47 3.62 3.24 13.27
N LEU A 48 3.73 4.50 13.68
CA LEU A 48 4.97 5.26 13.60
C LEU A 48 6.07 4.62 14.44
N GLY A 49 5.74 4.22 15.68
CA GLY A 49 6.66 3.50 16.56
C GLY A 49 7.12 2.17 15.97
N ALA A 50 6.23 1.41 15.35
CA ALA A 50 6.57 0.16 14.66
C ALA A 50 7.51 0.40 13.48
N ILE A 51 7.24 1.43 12.65
CA ILE A 51 8.11 1.80 11.52
C ILE A 51 9.51 2.20 12.02
N LEU A 52 9.59 3.04 13.06
CA LEU A 52 10.86 3.46 13.64
C LEU A 52 11.64 2.29 14.23
N LEU A 53 10.95 1.35 14.89
CA LEU A 53 11.57 0.17 15.48
C LEU A 53 12.11 -0.78 14.42
N VAL A 54 11.36 -0.98 13.31
CA VAL A 54 11.81 -1.76 12.16
C VAL A 54 13.00 -1.09 11.48
N SER A 55 12.95 0.24 11.28
CA SER A 55 14.05 0.99 10.65
C SER A 55 15.32 0.96 11.52
N ALA A 56 15.18 1.18 12.84
CA ALA A 56 16.30 1.11 13.77
C ALA A 56 16.87 -0.32 13.86
N GLY A 57 15.99 -1.33 13.90
CA GLY A 57 16.37 -2.73 13.88
C GLY A 57 17.12 -3.11 12.61
N PHE A 58 16.66 -2.64 11.45
CA PHE A 58 17.35 -2.85 10.17
C PHE A 58 18.72 -2.16 10.13
N SER A 59 18.82 -0.93 10.63
CA SER A 59 20.11 -0.21 10.70
C SER A 59 21.10 -0.89 11.64
N LEU A 60 20.62 -1.38 12.78
CA LEU A 60 21.43 -2.16 13.73
C LEU A 60 21.87 -3.49 13.11
N PHE A 61 20.97 -4.14 12.42
CA PHE A 61 21.19 -5.38 11.67
C PHE A 61 22.32 -5.24 10.65
N VAL A 62 22.27 -4.20 9.80
CA VAL A 62 23.33 -3.91 8.82
C VAL A 62 24.68 -3.67 9.50
N ARG A 63 24.71 -3.00 10.67
CA ARG A 63 25.94 -2.79 11.45
C ARG A 63 26.49 -4.06 12.09
N VAL A 64 25.63 -4.95 12.57
CA VAL A 64 26.03 -6.20 13.23
C VAL A 64 26.52 -7.24 12.23
N LEU A 65 26.03 -7.19 10.98
CA LEU A 65 26.43 -8.11 9.91
C LEU A 65 27.91 -8.01 9.53
N GLY A 66 28.55 -6.84 9.76
CA GLY A 66 29.95 -6.62 9.34
C GLY A 66 30.12 -6.51 7.83
N GLU A 67 31.36 -6.51 7.35
CA GLU A 67 31.65 -6.27 5.94
C GLU A 67 31.41 -7.50 5.04
N ASP A 68 31.48 -8.75 5.60
CA ASP A 68 31.26 -10.00 4.83
C ASP A 68 30.54 -11.08 5.64
N PRO A 69 29.22 -10.96 5.88
CA PRO A 69 28.48 -12.00 6.57
C PRO A 69 28.27 -13.23 5.66
N SER A 70 28.37 -14.44 6.22
CA SER A 70 28.01 -15.63 5.46
C SER A 70 26.53 -15.61 5.08
N GLU A 71 26.18 -16.06 3.87
CA GLU A 71 24.82 -16.11 3.36
C GLU A 71 23.86 -16.85 4.33
N LEU A 72 24.33 -17.98 4.89
CA LEU A 72 23.59 -18.74 5.87
C LEU A 72 23.25 -17.90 7.13
N PHE A 73 24.19 -17.09 7.61
CA PHE A 73 24.01 -16.25 8.78
C PHE A 73 22.96 -15.17 8.49
N VAL A 74 23.01 -14.53 7.32
CA VAL A 74 22.01 -13.56 6.85
C VAL A 74 20.63 -14.21 6.78
N ALA A 75 20.51 -15.36 6.14
CA ALA A 75 19.24 -16.08 6.00
C ALA A 75 18.63 -16.46 7.35
N VAL A 76 19.45 -16.96 8.28
CA VAL A 76 18.98 -17.32 9.64
C VAL A 76 18.45 -16.09 10.38
N ILE A 77 19.15 -14.96 10.34
CA ILE A 77 18.67 -13.75 11.02
C ILE A 77 17.38 -13.23 10.38
N LEU A 78 17.28 -13.19 9.05
CA LEU A 78 16.06 -12.78 8.35
C LEU A 78 14.89 -13.70 8.68
N ALA A 79 15.13 -15.01 8.73
CA ALA A 79 14.11 -15.99 9.15
C ALA A 79 13.67 -15.79 10.60
N LEU A 80 14.59 -15.46 11.52
CA LEU A 80 14.26 -15.13 12.91
C LEU A 80 13.44 -13.85 13.01
N VAL A 81 13.78 -12.80 12.26
CA VAL A 81 13.00 -11.55 12.19
C VAL A 81 11.59 -11.83 11.69
N ALA A 82 11.45 -12.62 10.61
CA ALA A 82 10.16 -13.04 10.09
C ALA A 82 9.35 -13.84 11.12
N LEU A 83 9.99 -14.79 11.83
CA LEU A 83 9.36 -15.59 12.86
C LEU A 83 8.86 -14.74 14.05
N VAL A 84 9.67 -13.80 14.52
CA VAL A 84 9.29 -12.89 15.62
C VAL A 84 8.11 -12.02 15.17
N ALA A 85 8.15 -11.44 13.98
CA ALA A 85 7.05 -10.65 13.44
C ALA A 85 5.77 -11.50 13.29
N GLU A 86 5.88 -12.75 12.83
CA GLU A 86 4.76 -13.69 12.72
C GLU A 86 4.14 -14.02 14.10
N ILE A 87 4.97 -14.27 15.12
CA ILE A 87 4.50 -14.51 16.50
C ILE A 87 3.76 -13.30 17.03
N ILE A 88 4.32 -12.10 16.86
CA ILE A 88 3.69 -10.84 17.28
C ILE A 88 2.36 -10.65 16.54
N ALA A 89 2.34 -10.84 15.23
CA ALA A 89 1.13 -10.71 14.44
C ALA A 89 0.04 -11.69 14.88
N ARG A 90 0.38 -12.95 15.19
CA ARG A 90 -0.57 -13.94 15.72
C ARG A 90 -1.10 -13.56 17.09
N LEU A 91 -0.25 -13.07 17.99
CA LEU A 91 -0.68 -12.61 19.32
C LEU A 91 -1.62 -11.41 19.21
N VAL A 92 -1.27 -10.43 18.38
CA VAL A 92 -2.07 -9.23 18.14
C VAL A 92 -3.40 -9.58 17.45
N SER A 93 -3.42 -10.56 16.55
CA SER A 93 -4.63 -10.97 15.81
C SER A 93 -5.73 -11.58 16.71
N ARG A 94 -5.39 -12.04 17.90
CA ARG A 94 -6.36 -12.57 18.89
C ARG A 94 -7.31 -11.49 19.42
N ALA A 95 -6.87 -10.24 19.43
CA ALA A 95 -7.68 -9.11 19.83
C ALA A 95 -8.41 -8.53 18.62
N LYS A 96 -9.74 -8.64 18.56
CA LYS A 96 -10.57 -8.14 17.43
C LYS A 96 -10.19 -6.73 16.97
N PRO A 97 -10.03 -5.71 17.86
CA PRO A 97 -9.70 -4.34 17.43
C PRO A 97 -8.30 -4.19 16.84
N LEU A 98 -7.41 -5.17 17.04
CA LEU A 98 -6.02 -5.11 16.57
C LEU A 98 -5.75 -5.95 15.32
N LYS A 99 -6.77 -6.57 14.72
CA LYS A 99 -6.62 -7.37 13.48
C LYS A 99 -5.95 -6.59 12.34
N PHE A 100 -6.25 -5.30 12.25
CA PHE A 100 -5.61 -4.43 11.25
C PHE A 100 -4.10 -4.33 11.47
N LEU A 101 -3.68 -4.10 12.71
CA LEU A 101 -2.26 -4.05 13.08
C LEU A 101 -1.57 -5.41 12.86
N ALA A 102 -2.27 -6.50 13.19
CA ALA A 102 -1.78 -7.84 12.89
C ALA A 102 -1.57 -8.07 11.39
N GLY A 103 -2.46 -7.54 10.56
CA GLY A 103 -2.31 -7.58 9.10
C GLY A 103 -1.07 -6.81 8.61
N ILE A 104 -0.78 -5.66 9.21
CA ILE A 104 0.44 -4.88 8.91
C ILE A 104 1.69 -5.69 9.29
N ILE A 105 1.79 -6.09 10.55
CA ILE A 105 2.97 -6.79 11.07
C ILE A 105 3.20 -8.11 10.32
N GLY A 106 2.11 -8.86 10.07
CA GLY A 106 2.18 -10.13 9.38
C GLY A 106 2.62 -10.00 7.91
N SER A 107 2.16 -8.96 7.21
CA SER A 107 2.63 -8.70 5.84
C SER A 107 4.09 -8.28 5.81
N PHE A 108 4.52 -7.44 6.75
CA PHE A 108 5.94 -7.08 6.88
C PHE A 108 6.84 -8.30 7.13
N ALA A 109 6.36 -9.35 7.79
CA ALA A 109 7.11 -10.59 7.97
C ALA A 109 7.40 -11.32 6.64
N GLY A 110 6.60 -11.08 5.61
CA GLY A 110 6.79 -11.64 4.27
C GLY A 110 8.08 -11.19 3.61
N VAL A 111 8.46 -9.93 3.79
CA VAL A 111 9.66 -9.36 3.16
C VAL A 111 10.95 -10.05 3.64
N PRO A 112 11.29 -10.08 4.94
CA PRO A 112 12.48 -10.80 5.40
C PRO A 112 12.40 -12.30 5.13
N LEU A 113 11.20 -12.91 5.14
CA LEU A 113 11.04 -14.31 4.76
C LEU A 113 11.39 -14.54 3.29
N GLY A 114 10.92 -13.68 2.40
CA GLY A 114 11.25 -13.74 0.98
C GLY A 114 12.76 -13.61 0.74
N PHE A 115 13.41 -12.66 1.40
CA PHE A 115 14.87 -12.50 1.34
C PHE A 115 15.61 -13.71 1.90
N ALA A 116 15.16 -14.28 3.05
CA ALA A 116 15.78 -15.47 3.62
C ALA A 116 15.71 -16.66 2.65
N VAL A 117 14.58 -16.85 1.98
CA VAL A 117 14.42 -17.90 0.97
C VAL A 117 15.30 -17.62 -0.25
N ALA A 118 15.36 -16.38 -0.71
CA ALA A 118 16.21 -15.99 -1.82
C ALA A 118 17.70 -16.31 -1.56
N VAL A 119 18.21 -15.94 -0.38
CA VAL A 119 19.62 -16.20 -0.01
C VAL A 119 19.96 -17.69 0.14
N LEU A 120 18.97 -18.53 0.49
CA LEU A 120 19.19 -19.99 0.66
C LEU A 120 19.10 -20.78 -0.66
N LEU A 121 18.65 -20.16 -1.74
CA LEU A 121 18.57 -20.84 -3.03
C LEU A 121 19.99 -21.02 -3.61
N PRO A 122 20.34 -22.22 -4.11
CA PRO A 122 21.64 -22.45 -4.72
C PRO A 122 21.77 -21.67 -6.03
N GLY A 123 22.85 -20.92 -6.17
CA GLY A 123 23.17 -20.14 -7.37
C GLY A 123 23.78 -18.80 -6.97
N GLU A 124 24.41 -18.12 -7.92
CA GLU A 124 24.75 -16.71 -7.71
C GLU A 124 23.47 -15.92 -7.43
N PRO A 125 23.50 -14.79 -6.68
CA PRO A 125 22.34 -13.96 -6.41
C PRO A 125 21.77 -13.42 -7.73
N ASP A 126 21.13 -14.34 -8.44
CA ASP A 126 20.56 -14.12 -9.75
C ASP A 126 19.13 -13.62 -9.62
N VAL A 127 18.66 -12.98 -10.64
CA VAL A 127 17.29 -12.45 -10.77
C VAL A 127 16.23 -13.52 -10.51
N ALA A 128 16.50 -14.79 -10.85
CA ALA A 128 15.62 -15.91 -10.55
C ALA A 128 15.40 -16.07 -9.04
N VAL A 129 16.46 -15.96 -8.26
CA VAL A 129 16.45 -16.06 -6.79
C VAL A 129 15.65 -14.91 -6.17
N ALA A 130 15.89 -13.67 -6.63
CA ALA A 130 15.15 -12.50 -6.18
C ALA A 130 13.65 -12.58 -6.53
N SER A 131 13.31 -13.13 -7.71
CA SER A 131 11.94 -13.35 -8.15
C SER A 131 11.18 -14.33 -7.24
N VAL A 132 11.83 -15.43 -6.84
CA VAL A 132 11.24 -16.39 -5.88
C VAL A 132 11.00 -15.72 -4.54
N GLY A 133 11.95 -14.91 -4.05
CA GLY A 133 11.78 -14.15 -2.82
C GLY A 133 10.57 -13.21 -2.84
N ALA A 134 10.39 -12.46 -3.93
CA ALA A 134 9.24 -11.58 -4.11
C ALA A 134 7.91 -12.34 -4.15
N LEU A 135 7.86 -13.50 -4.81
CA LEU A 135 6.66 -14.35 -4.84
C LEU A 135 6.34 -14.94 -3.46
N VAL A 136 7.35 -15.37 -2.70
CA VAL A 136 7.16 -15.86 -1.32
C VAL A 136 6.59 -14.74 -0.44
N ALA A 137 7.12 -13.52 -0.53
CA ALA A 137 6.59 -12.37 0.18
C ALA A 137 5.13 -12.09 -0.19
N ALA A 138 4.79 -12.06 -1.49
CA ALA A 138 3.44 -11.83 -1.97
C ALA A 138 2.46 -12.93 -1.50
N ALA A 139 2.85 -14.20 -1.56
CA ALA A 139 2.06 -15.31 -1.06
C ALA A 139 1.81 -15.21 0.45
N TRP A 140 2.82 -14.78 1.22
CA TRP A 140 2.72 -14.58 2.66
C TRP A 140 1.76 -13.43 3.02
N SER A 141 1.90 -12.28 2.35
CA SER A 141 1.01 -11.13 2.50
C SER A 141 -0.43 -11.48 2.12
N TRP A 142 -0.63 -12.29 1.08
CA TRP A 142 -1.93 -12.82 0.69
C TRP A 142 -2.55 -13.71 1.77
N LEU A 143 -1.78 -14.58 2.42
CA LEU A 143 -2.25 -15.40 3.54
C LEU A 143 -2.70 -14.53 4.71
N TRP A 144 -1.97 -13.47 5.02
CA TRP A 144 -2.34 -12.53 6.06
C TRP A 144 -3.57 -11.71 5.68
N PHE A 145 -3.71 -11.31 4.42
CA PHE A 145 -4.94 -10.69 3.93
C PHE A 145 -6.15 -11.63 4.11
N ARG A 146 -6.01 -12.91 3.75
CA ARG A 146 -7.11 -13.88 3.95
C ARG A 146 -7.53 -14.04 5.40
N ARG A 147 -6.58 -13.98 6.33
CA ARG A 147 -6.82 -14.11 7.78
C ARG A 147 -7.40 -12.86 8.42
N THR A 148 -6.91 -11.70 8.05
CA THR A 148 -7.22 -10.43 8.75
C THR A 148 -8.17 -9.54 7.98
N LYS A 149 -8.32 -9.74 6.66
CA LYS A 149 -8.98 -8.83 5.73
C LYS A 149 -8.43 -7.40 5.78
N SER A 150 -7.15 -7.28 6.12
CA SER A 150 -6.45 -5.99 6.23
C SER A 150 -6.19 -5.40 4.85
N GLY A 151 -6.59 -4.14 4.62
CA GLY A 151 -6.27 -3.44 3.38
C GLY A 151 -4.78 -3.23 3.16
N VAL A 152 -3.99 -3.15 4.24
CA VAL A 152 -2.53 -3.03 4.13
C VAL A 152 -1.91 -4.33 3.65
N ALA A 153 -2.44 -5.49 4.06
CA ALA A 153 -1.95 -6.77 3.58
C ALA A 153 -2.17 -6.94 2.07
N ILE A 154 -3.33 -6.52 1.54
CA ILE A 154 -3.55 -6.56 0.08
C ILE A 154 -2.73 -5.49 -0.65
N ALA A 155 -2.47 -4.32 -0.04
CA ALA A 155 -1.57 -3.32 -0.58
C ALA A 155 -0.13 -3.87 -0.70
N ALA A 156 0.36 -4.59 0.31
CA ALA A 156 1.64 -5.29 0.27
C ALA A 156 1.71 -6.29 -0.89
N VAL A 157 0.66 -7.11 -1.09
CA VAL A 157 0.58 -8.03 -2.25
C VAL A 157 0.75 -7.29 -3.57
N VAL A 158 0.10 -6.13 -3.74
CA VAL A 158 0.21 -5.33 -4.98
C VAL A 158 1.64 -4.85 -5.20
N LEU A 159 2.30 -4.36 -4.15
CA LEU A 159 3.68 -3.87 -4.23
C LEU A 159 4.68 -5.01 -4.48
N GLU A 160 4.51 -6.14 -3.82
CA GLU A 160 5.39 -7.31 -3.95
C GLU A 160 5.25 -7.97 -5.34
N LEU A 161 4.03 -8.02 -5.91
CA LEU A 161 3.82 -8.45 -7.29
C LEU A 161 4.44 -7.46 -8.29
N ALA A 162 4.37 -6.16 -8.02
CA ALA A 162 5.05 -5.16 -8.85
C ALA A 162 6.57 -5.33 -8.80
N THR A 163 7.14 -5.58 -7.61
CA THR A 163 8.55 -5.90 -7.44
C THR A 163 8.94 -7.15 -8.22
N PHE A 164 8.15 -8.22 -8.14
CA PHE A 164 8.36 -9.43 -8.92
C PHE A 164 8.40 -9.15 -10.44
N ILE A 165 7.43 -8.39 -10.95
CA ILE A 165 7.38 -8.03 -12.38
C ILE A 165 8.61 -7.21 -12.79
N ALA A 166 9.06 -6.26 -11.95
CA ALA A 166 10.24 -5.45 -12.23
C ALA A 166 11.51 -6.32 -12.31
N ILE A 167 11.67 -7.23 -11.33
CA ILE A 167 12.81 -8.16 -11.30
C ILE A 167 12.81 -9.08 -12.52
N VAL A 168 11.66 -9.69 -12.85
CA VAL A 168 11.55 -10.57 -14.03
C VAL A 168 11.78 -9.80 -15.33
N GLY A 169 11.30 -8.56 -15.41
CA GLY A 169 11.55 -7.68 -16.55
C GLY A 169 13.05 -7.44 -16.78
N GLU A 170 13.79 -7.18 -15.72
CA GLU A 170 15.25 -7.04 -15.78
C GLU A 170 15.94 -8.33 -16.20
N ALA A 171 15.54 -9.49 -15.61
CA ALA A 171 16.06 -10.81 -15.94
C ALA A 171 15.92 -11.22 -17.39
N THR A 172 14.75 -10.91 -17.94
CA THR A 172 14.42 -11.29 -19.32
C THR A 172 14.90 -10.30 -20.34
N ASN A 173 15.70 -9.31 -19.91
CA ASN A 173 16.14 -8.20 -20.75
C ASN A 173 14.98 -7.51 -21.49
N LEU A 174 13.78 -7.54 -20.90
CA LEU A 174 12.69 -6.73 -21.39
C LEU A 174 13.13 -5.27 -21.35
N ASN A 175 12.88 -4.56 -22.44
CA ASN A 175 13.18 -3.12 -22.45
C ASN A 175 12.39 -2.44 -21.32
N SER A 176 12.94 -1.37 -20.77
CA SER A 176 12.33 -0.62 -19.66
C SER A 176 10.89 -0.15 -19.99
N GLU A 177 10.60 0.10 -21.26
CA GLU A 177 9.28 0.49 -21.74
C GLU A 177 8.23 -0.61 -21.56
N THR A 178 8.57 -1.85 -21.94
CA THR A 178 7.64 -2.99 -21.79
C THR A 178 7.42 -3.31 -20.32
N SER A 179 8.48 -3.35 -19.51
CA SER A 179 8.38 -3.55 -18.07
C SER A 179 7.55 -2.44 -17.40
N GLY A 180 7.78 -1.18 -17.77
CA GLY A 180 7.02 -0.04 -17.30
C GLY A 180 5.53 -0.11 -17.69
N ALA A 181 5.22 -0.52 -18.93
CA ALA A 181 3.85 -0.69 -19.38
C ALA A 181 3.11 -1.79 -18.62
N VAL A 182 3.78 -2.92 -18.33
CA VAL A 182 3.20 -4.01 -17.51
C VAL A 182 2.94 -3.54 -16.10
N LEU A 183 3.86 -2.81 -15.47
CA LEU A 183 3.67 -2.22 -14.14
C LEU A 183 2.50 -1.21 -14.12
N CYS A 184 2.42 -0.32 -15.12
CA CYS A 184 1.28 0.59 -15.26
C CYS A 184 -0.04 -0.18 -15.37
N ALA A 185 -0.10 -1.22 -16.20
CA ALA A 185 -1.30 -2.04 -16.38
C ALA A 185 -1.71 -2.73 -15.06
N LEU A 186 -0.76 -3.33 -14.33
CA LEU A 186 -1.01 -3.90 -13.02
C LEU A 186 -1.57 -2.85 -12.04
N GLY A 187 -0.91 -1.69 -11.95
CA GLY A 187 -1.34 -0.61 -11.07
C GLY A 187 -2.74 -0.10 -11.41
N VAL A 188 -3.05 0.11 -12.68
CA VAL A 188 -4.39 0.53 -13.14
C VAL A 188 -5.45 -0.51 -12.82
N LEU A 189 -5.19 -1.80 -13.09
CA LEU A 189 -6.13 -2.88 -12.79
C LEU A 189 -6.39 -3.00 -11.29
N ALA A 190 -5.36 -2.92 -10.46
CA ALA A 190 -5.50 -2.97 -9.01
C ALA A 190 -6.23 -1.72 -8.46
N ALA A 191 -5.97 -0.52 -9.01
CA ALA A 191 -6.69 0.70 -8.67
C ALA A 191 -8.19 0.59 -9.02
N LEU A 192 -8.50 0.12 -10.21
CA LEU A 192 -9.89 -0.12 -10.63
C LEU A 192 -10.58 -1.14 -9.74
N ALA A 193 -9.91 -2.26 -9.41
CA ALA A 193 -10.45 -3.27 -8.51
C ALA A 193 -10.73 -2.69 -7.11
N SER A 194 -9.88 -1.77 -6.63
CA SER A 194 -10.07 -1.05 -5.36
C SER A 194 -11.28 -0.11 -5.43
N ILE A 195 -11.39 0.71 -6.48
CA ILE A 195 -12.49 1.67 -6.67
C ILE A 195 -13.83 0.92 -6.88
N ILE A 196 -13.82 -0.22 -7.55
CA ILE A 196 -15.01 -1.06 -7.77
C ILE A 196 -15.43 -1.79 -6.47
N GLY A 197 -14.57 -1.79 -5.45
CA GLY A 197 -14.83 -2.42 -4.16
C GLY A 197 -14.59 -3.92 -4.14
N ARG A 198 -13.84 -4.46 -5.12
CA ARG A 198 -13.39 -5.87 -5.11
C ARG A 198 -12.24 -6.11 -4.13
N LEU A 199 -11.41 -5.09 -3.91
CA LEU A 199 -10.34 -5.10 -2.92
C LEU A 199 -10.80 -4.26 -1.72
N LYS A 200 -11.24 -4.91 -0.66
CA LYS A 200 -11.70 -4.24 0.58
C LYS A 200 -10.78 -4.59 1.74
N PRO A 201 -10.48 -3.63 2.62
CA PRO A 201 -10.67 -2.16 2.55
C PRO A 201 -9.92 -1.54 1.38
N SER A 202 -10.54 -0.60 0.65
CA SER A 202 -10.12 -0.22 -0.69
C SER A 202 -9.06 0.89 -0.76
N LEU A 203 -8.90 1.71 0.29
CA LEU A 203 -7.96 2.82 0.26
C LEU A 203 -6.49 2.40 0.24
N PRO A 204 -6.00 1.49 1.11
CA PRO A 204 -4.59 1.08 1.08
C PRO A 204 -4.16 0.44 -0.25
N PRO A 205 -4.90 -0.51 -0.84
CA PRO A 205 -4.53 -1.06 -2.15
C PRO A 205 -4.65 -0.03 -3.28
N LEU A 206 -5.54 0.97 -3.20
CA LEU A 206 -5.57 2.07 -4.14
C LEU A 206 -4.28 2.89 -4.09
N VAL A 207 -3.83 3.27 -2.90
CA VAL A 207 -2.58 4.03 -2.73
C VAL A 207 -1.38 3.23 -3.25
N ALA A 208 -1.28 1.94 -2.90
CA ALA A 208 -0.24 1.06 -3.44
C ALA A 208 -0.28 0.99 -4.98
N SER A 209 -1.47 0.89 -5.54
CA SER A 209 -1.67 0.86 -7.00
C SER A 209 -1.21 2.15 -7.68
N LEU A 210 -1.47 3.32 -7.09
CA LEU A 210 -0.99 4.60 -7.60
C LEU A 210 0.54 4.70 -7.55
N ILE A 211 1.17 4.14 -6.51
CA ILE A 211 2.65 4.03 -6.43
C ILE A 211 3.18 3.15 -7.56
N VAL A 212 2.53 2.01 -7.83
CA VAL A 212 2.93 1.10 -8.92
C VAL A 212 2.74 1.75 -10.29
N VAL A 213 1.66 2.50 -10.51
CA VAL A 213 1.49 3.32 -11.73
C VAL A 213 2.64 4.32 -11.84
N GLY A 214 2.96 5.02 -10.76
CA GLY A 214 4.09 5.95 -10.72
C GLY A 214 5.40 5.29 -11.11
N TRP A 215 5.69 4.14 -10.55
CA TRP A 215 6.89 3.36 -10.87
C TRP A 215 6.90 2.94 -12.34
N GLY A 216 5.79 2.37 -12.84
CA GLY A 216 5.68 1.97 -14.23
C GLY A 216 5.84 3.13 -15.23
N CYS A 217 5.25 4.30 -14.92
CA CYS A 217 5.46 5.51 -15.73
C CYS A 217 6.94 5.94 -15.72
N SER A 218 7.58 5.97 -14.54
CA SER A 218 8.98 6.38 -14.41
C SER A 218 9.96 5.44 -15.12
N ALA A 219 9.63 4.15 -15.26
CA ALA A 219 10.43 3.20 -16.01
C ALA A 219 10.42 3.45 -17.54
N GLN A 220 9.49 4.27 -18.04
CA GLN A 220 9.38 4.64 -19.45
C GLN A 220 10.22 5.87 -19.84
N ASN A 221 11.37 6.06 -19.20
CA ASN A 221 12.24 7.24 -19.36
C ASN A 221 12.69 7.54 -20.80
N THR A 222 12.55 6.58 -21.73
CA THR A 222 12.91 6.74 -23.16
C THR A 222 12.08 7.81 -23.85
N TYR A 223 10.87 8.10 -23.35
CA TYR A 223 9.95 9.08 -23.98
C TYR A 223 10.11 10.51 -23.47
N GLY A 224 11.03 10.76 -22.53
CA GLY A 224 11.17 12.06 -21.88
C GLY A 224 10.21 12.26 -20.68
N GLY A 225 10.63 13.06 -19.71
CA GLY A 225 9.90 13.26 -18.45
C GLY A 225 8.55 13.94 -18.62
N ASP A 226 8.37 14.75 -19.66
CA ASP A 226 7.12 15.43 -20.03
C ASP A 226 6.04 14.45 -20.49
N VAL A 227 6.36 13.53 -21.41
CA VAL A 227 5.44 12.50 -21.91
C VAL A 227 5.01 11.57 -20.78
N VAL A 228 5.95 11.12 -19.97
CA VAL A 228 5.70 10.28 -18.79
C VAL A 228 4.73 10.96 -17.82
N ALA A 229 4.94 12.24 -17.55
CA ALA A 229 4.08 13.02 -16.68
C ALA A 229 2.66 13.20 -17.24
N VAL A 230 2.53 13.43 -18.56
CA VAL A 230 1.22 13.51 -19.23
C VAL A 230 0.45 12.20 -19.11
N ILE A 231 1.11 11.05 -19.31
CA ILE A 231 0.49 9.73 -19.13
C ILE A 231 0.04 9.55 -17.68
N GLY A 232 0.89 9.88 -16.70
CA GLY A 232 0.56 9.80 -15.28
C GLY A 232 -0.64 10.67 -14.89
N ILE A 233 -0.73 11.91 -15.43
CA ILE A 233 -1.89 12.79 -15.25
C ILE A 233 -3.14 12.14 -15.86
N ALA A 234 -3.08 11.65 -17.09
CA ALA A 234 -4.22 11.06 -17.77
C ALA A 234 -4.80 9.86 -17.01
N ILE A 235 -3.93 8.93 -16.57
CA ILE A 235 -4.34 7.77 -15.77
C ILE A 235 -4.98 8.22 -14.46
N SER A 236 -4.31 9.09 -13.71
CA SER A 236 -4.80 9.56 -12.40
C SER A 236 -6.12 10.34 -12.53
N ALA A 237 -6.29 11.15 -13.56
CA ALA A 237 -7.52 11.90 -13.82
C ALA A 237 -8.70 10.97 -14.17
N VAL A 238 -8.46 9.93 -14.98
CA VAL A 238 -9.50 8.91 -15.28
C VAL A 238 -9.91 8.18 -14.00
N LEU A 239 -8.95 7.75 -13.20
CA LEU A 239 -9.23 7.09 -11.91
C LEU A 239 -9.99 8.03 -10.96
N PHE A 240 -9.64 9.32 -10.93
CA PHE A 240 -10.36 10.35 -10.18
C PHE A 240 -11.83 10.45 -10.62
N LEU A 241 -12.09 10.54 -11.93
CA LEU A 241 -13.45 10.63 -12.44
C LEU A 241 -14.30 9.40 -12.09
N ILE A 242 -13.69 8.20 -12.13
CA ILE A 242 -14.37 6.95 -11.76
C ILE A 242 -14.69 6.95 -10.26
N ALA A 243 -13.72 7.31 -9.40
CA ALA A 243 -13.92 7.37 -7.96
C ALA A 243 -14.96 8.44 -7.58
N TYR A 244 -14.91 9.61 -8.22
CA TYR A 244 -15.85 10.71 -8.02
C TYR A 244 -17.29 10.31 -8.38
N ARG A 245 -17.50 9.64 -9.53
CA ARG A 245 -18.82 9.14 -9.94
C ARG A 245 -19.39 8.10 -8.98
N ARG A 246 -18.54 7.41 -8.25
CA ARG A 246 -18.95 6.44 -7.22
C ARG A 246 -19.16 7.07 -5.84
N SER A 247 -18.99 8.38 -5.73
CA SER A 247 -19.14 9.13 -4.47
C SER A 247 -18.19 8.67 -3.35
N GLU A 248 -17.03 8.12 -3.72
CA GLU A 248 -16.01 7.63 -2.80
C GLU A 248 -15.00 8.77 -2.48
N ALA A 249 -15.34 9.60 -1.50
CA ALA A 249 -14.61 10.83 -1.18
C ALA A 249 -13.10 10.61 -0.95
N LEU A 250 -12.72 9.60 -0.14
CA LEU A 250 -11.30 9.33 0.16
C LEU A 250 -10.53 8.84 -1.07
N MET A 251 -11.14 8.01 -1.91
CA MET A 251 -10.52 7.54 -3.14
C MET A 251 -10.37 8.67 -4.16
N SER A 252 -11.38 9.54 -4.26
CA SER A 252 -11.30 10.74 -5.09
C SER A 252 -10.19 11.68 -4.63
N ALA A 253 -10.04 11.86 -3.31
CA ALA A 253 -8.94 12.64 -2.75
C ALA A 253 -7.57 12.03 -3.06
N ALA A 254 -7.39 10.71 -2.89
CA ALA A 254 -6.13 10.04 -3.18
C ALA A 254 -5.72 10.14 -4.66
N THR A 255 -6.68 9.94 -5.58
CA THR A 255 -6.43 10.07 -7.01
C THR A 255 -6.22 11.51 -7.46
N ALA A 256 -6.88 12.50 -6.82
CA ALA A 256 -6.62 13.92 -7.04
C ALA A 256 -5.20 14.31 -6.61
N VAL A 257 -4.74 13.83 -5.46
CA VAL A 257 -3.35 14.03 -5.00
C VAL A 257 -2.37 13.44 -6.01
N SER A 258 -2.61 12.22 -6.51
CA SER A 258 -1.77 11.61 -7.55
C SER A 258 -1.73 12.48 -8.83
N THR A 259 -2.88 13.00 -9.28
CA THR A 259 -2.94 13.91 -10.43
C THR A 259 -2.12 15.18 -10.18
N GLY A 260 -2.21 15.74 -8.96
CA GLY A 260 -1.42 16.90 -8.56
C GLY A 260 0.09 16.64 -8.57
N ILE A 261 0.53 15.50 -8.08
CA ILE A 261 1.95 15.10 -8.11
C ILE A 261 2.46 15.05 -9.55
N TRP A 262 1.71 14.41 -10.45
CA TRP A 262 2.08 14.34 -11.86
C TRP A 262 2.09 15.69 -12.57
N ALA A 263 1.17 16.59 -12.20
CA ALA A 263 1.19 17.97 -12.70
C ALA A 263 2.46 18.73 -12.27
N VAL A 264 2.93 18.52 -11.05
CA VAL A 264 4.20 19.07 -10.56
C VAL A 264 5.38 18.47 -11.34
N VAL A 265 5.40 17.16 -11.57
CA VAL A 265 6.44 16.48 -12.35
C VAL A 265 6.49 17.02 -13.79
N LEU A 266 5.33 17.18 -14.43
CA LEU A 266 5.24 17.78 -15.78
C LEU A 266 5.81 19.21 -15.80
N THR A 267 5.41 20.02 -14.84
CA THR A 267 5.89 21.41 -14.76
C THR A 267 7.41 21.45 -14.54
N ALA A 268 7.95 20.55 -13.71
CA ALA A 268 9.38 20.42 -13.49
C ALA A 268 10.13 20.01 -14.76
N ALA A 269 9.58 19.06 -15.52
CA ALA A 269 10.14 18.62 -16.80
C ALA A 269 10.17 19.75 -17.86
N LEU A 270 9.10 20.56 -17.91
CA LEU A 270 8.98 21.66 -18.89
C LEU A 270 9.79 22.90 -18.54
N THR A 271 10.24 23.05 -17.28
CA THR A 271 10.87 24.28 -16.78
C THR A 271 12.34 24.12 -16.40
N GLU A 272 12.96 22.98 -16.74
CA GLU A 272 14.39 22.69 -16.57
C GLU A 272 14.96 23.09 -15.19
N GLY A 273 14.20 22.83 -14.11
CA GLY A 273 14.64 23.06 -12.73
C GLY A 273 14.41 24.49 -12.22
N SER A 274 13.62 25.32 -12.89
CA SER A 274 13.21 26.63 -12.40
C SER A 274 12.29 26.51 -11.17
N LEU A 275 12.07 27.62 -10.42
CA LEU A 275 11.13 27.70 -9.29
C LEU A 275 9.64 27.66 -9.73
N VAL A 276 9.36 27.72 -11.03
CA VAL A 276 7.99 27.74 -11.59
C VAL A 276 7.16 26.52 -11.13
N PRO A 277 7.68 25.29 -11.09
CA PRO A 277 6.90 24.14 -10.61
C PRO A 277 6.39 24.29 -9.18
N LEU A 278 7.19 24.85 -8.30
CA LEU A 278 6.81 25.08 -6.90
C LEU A 278 5.69 26.12 -6.78
N ILE A 279 5.78 27.18 -7.58
CA ILE A 279 4.75 28.24 -7.62
C ILE A 279 3.43 27.68 -8.18
N VAL A 280 3.50 26.90 -9.26
CA VAL A 280 2.33 26.25 -9.87
C VAL A 280 1.69 25.25 -8.88
N ALA A 281 2.50 24.41 -8.22
CA ALA A 281 2.01 23.48 -7.22
C ALA A 281 1.32 24.18 -6.05
N ALA A 282 1.92 25.28 -5.54
CA ALA A 282 1.33 26.09 -4.48
C ALA A 282 0.00 26.73 -4.93
N ALA A 283 -0.05 27.30 -6.14
CA ALA A 283 -1.25 27.92 -6.69
C ALA A 283 -2.39 26.90 -6.89
N LEU A 284 -2.07 25.69 -7.41
CA LEU A 284 -3.03 24.60 -7.54
C LEU A 284 -3.52 24.13 -6.17
N GLY A 285 -2.64 23.98 -5.20
CA GLY A 285 -3.00 23.62 -3.83
C GLY A 285 -3.98 24.61 -3.21
N VAL A 286 -3.70 25.92 -3.32
CA VAL A 286 -4.61 26.98 -2.84
C VAL A 286 -5.94 26.94 -3.58
N ALA A 287 -5.93 26.78 -4.91
CA ALA A 287 -7.15 26.69 -5.71
C ALA A 287 -8.01 25.48 -5.31
N MET A 288 -7.41 24.32 -5.08
CA MET A 288 -8.11 23.09 -4.64
C MET A 288 -8.71 23.28 -3.23
N ILE A 289 -7.99 23.89 -2.30
CA ILE A 289 -8.51 24.19 -0.95
C ILE A 289 -9.68 25.17 -1.03
N ALA A 290 -9.55 26.25 -1.80
CA ALA A 290 -10.60 27.24 -1.97
C ALA A 290 -11.86 26.62 -2.63
N TRP A 291 -11.68 25.74 -3.61
CA TRP A 291 -12.79 25.02 -4.24
C TRP A 291 -13.46 24.05 -3.26
N GLY A 292 -12.69 23.25 -2.54
CA GLY A 292 -13.20 22.34 -1.51
C GLY A 292 -13.99 23.06 -0.43
N ALA A 293 -13.48 24.21 0.05
CA ALA A 293 -14.18 25.05 1.02
C ALA A 293 -15.49 25.65 0.49
N ARG A 294 -15.61 25.91 -0.83
CA ARG A 294 -16.87 26.34 -1.45
C ARG A 294 -17.90 25.22 -1.53
N LEU A 295 -17.47 23.98 -1.80
CA LEU A 295 -18.36 22.82 -1.88
C LEU A 295 -18.92 22.42 -0.52
N THR A 296 -18.21 22.66 0.58
CA THR A 296 -18.67 22.36 1.94
C THR A 296 -19.67 23.38 2.49
N ARG A 297 -19.85 24.53 1.83
CA ARG A 297 -20.78 25.60 2.23
C ARG A 297 -22.19 25.47 1.60
N LYS A 298 -22.38 24.46 0.75
CA LYS A 298 -23.69 24.11 0.19
C LYS A 298 -24.25 22.86 0.87
#